data_0edf0da93f5352a6abbe831bb99e0460
#
_entry.id   0edf0da93f5352a6abbe831bb99e0460
#
_cell.length_a   1.000
_cell.length_b   1.000
_cell.length_c   1.000
_cell.angle_alpha   90.00
_cell.angle_beta   90.00
_cell.angle_gamma   90.00
#
_symmetry.space_group_name_H-M   'P 1'
#
loop_
_entity.id
_entity.type
_entity.pdbx_description
1 polymer ?
#
loop_
_entity_poly.entity_id
_entity_poly.type
_entity_poly.pdbx_seq_one_letter_code
_entity_poly.pdbx_strand_id
1 'polypeptide(L)'
;MLINPNAQNPDTLDSINPGSAAQPHWRSRFTFLMASVGFAVGLGNIWKFPYVTGENGGGAFVLIYLLCVFSIGVPILMAEVLIGRRGQQSPNVSMARVAQQEGASPRWHLLGATSMVTAFLILIIYSVIAGWVLHYLWIAGAQGFGGFSQSHSAALFADVLASPVNMLAWTGLALAITAVIVGAGLQRGIERAVTVLMPLLFILLVVMVIYAAVSGDFSQALAFLFRPDFGKLTAGTILIAVGQAFFSIGVAMAGMMTYGAYLPKQVSIGRSALMIVLADTLVAL
;
A
#
# COMPACT_ATOMS: atom_id res chain seq x y z
N MET A 1 -34.63 42.28 -25.30
CA MET A 1 -33.96 41.10 -24.74
C MET A 1 -32.45 41.33 -24.85
N LEU A 2 -31.84 41.89 -23.78
CA LEU A 2 -30.42 42.31 -23.79
C LEU A 2 -29.57 41.15 -23.37
N ILE A 3 -28.77 40.63 -24.29
CA ILE A 3 -27.77 39.58 -24.05
C ILE A 3 -26.62 40.24 -23.30
N ASN A 4 -26.36 39.80 -22.08
CA ASN A 4 -25.25 40.22 -21.24
C ASN A 4 -23.94 39.60 -21.78
N PRO A 5 -23.00 40.41 -22.33
CA PRO A 5 -21.76 39.92 -22.95
C PRO A 5 -20.72 39.39 -21.95
N ASN A 6 -20.95 39.50 -20.62
CA ASN A 6 -19.99 39.08 -19.60
C ASN A 6 -20.24 37.65 -19.04
N ALA A 7 -21.16 36.88 -19.66
CA ALA A 7 -21.51 35.53 -19.15
C ALA A 7 -20.57 34.40 -19.59
N GLN A 8 -19.44 34.69 -20.28
CA GLN A 8 -18.55 33.66 -20.84
C GLN A 8 -17.09 33.82 -20.47
N ASN A 9 -16.75 34.55 -19.39
CA ASN A 9 -15.37 34.54 -18.92
C ASN A 9 -15.20 33.45 -17.87
N PRO A 10 -14.40 32.37 -18.15
CA PRO A 10 -14.15 31.30 -17.21
C PRO A 10 -13.56 31.78 -15.87
N ASP A 11 -12.82 32.88 -15.90
CA ASP A 11 -12.16 33.49 -14.74
C ASP A 11 -13.14 34.15 -13.75
N THR A 12 -14.40 34.43 -14.18
CA THR A 12 -15.43 35.01 -13.31
C THR A 12 -16.21 33.97 -12.49
N LEU A 13 -16.16 32.69 -12.87
CA LEU A 13 -16.80 31.62 -12.12
C LEU A 13 -15.97 31.17 -10.89
N ASP A 14 -14.66 31.38 -10.94
CA ASP A 14 -13.78 31.10 -9.80
C ASP A 14 -13.86 32.14 -8.67
N SER A 15 -14.32 33.36 -8.99
CA SER A 15 -14.44 34.44 -8.01
C SER A 15 -15.70 34.35 -7.12
N ILE A 16 -16.67 33.47 -7.45
CA ILE A 16 -17.96 33.37 -6.76
C ILE A 16 -17.94 32.26 -5.66
N ASN A 17 -16.85 31.49 -5.57
CA ASN A 17 -16.75 30.43 -4.59
C ASN A 17 -15.64 30.70 -3.55
N PRO A 18 -15.90 31.46 -2.48
CA PRO A 18 -14.91 31.81 -1.44
C PRO A 18 -14.44 30.59 -0.61
N GLY A 19 -14.81 29.38 -0.99
CA GLY A 19 -14.50 28.12 -0.30
C GLY A 19 -13.57 27.17 -1.08
N SER A 20 -13.02 27.52 -2.26
CA SER A 20 -12.01 26.69 -2.90
C SER A 20 -10.63 26.96 -2.31
N ALA A 21 -10.43 26.57 -1.05
CA ALA A 21 -9.08 26.38 -0.56
C ALA A 21 -8.37 25.45 -1.56
N ALA A 22 -7.29 25.91 -2.19
CA ALA A 22 -6.53 25.13 -3.15
C ALA A 22 -6.24 23.75 -2.52
N GLN A 23 -6.66 22.68 -3.21
CA GLN A 23 -6.48 21.34 -2.66
C GLN A 23 -4.99 21.12 -2.38
N PRO A 24 -4.64 20.55 -1.22
CA PRO A 24 -3.25 20.24 -0.91
C PRO A 24 -2.72 19.29 -1.98
N HIS A 25 -1.54 19.58 -2.52
CA HIS A 25 -0.83 18.70 -3.44
C HIS A 25 0.43 18.16 -2.78
N TRP A 26 0.91 17.01 -3.25
CA TRP A 26 2.21 16.50 -2.88
C TRP A 26 3.29 17.55 -3.18
N ARG A 27 4.15 17.84 -2.20
CA ARG A 27 5.21 18.86 -2.36
C ARG A 27 6.21 18.51 -3.46
N SER A 28 6.43 17.21 -3.69
CA SER A 28 7.35 16.73 -4.71
C SER A 28 6.93 15.38 -5.25
N ARG A 29 7.48 15.02 -6.43
CA ARG A 29 7.36 13.66 -6.97
C ARG A 29 7.95 12.62 -6.01
N PHE A 30 9.02 12.97 -5.31
CA PHE A 30 9.68 12.07 -4.36
C PHE A 30 8.76 11.72 -3.19
N THR A 31 8.08 12.70 -2.57
CA THR A 31 7.15 12.43 -1.46
C THR A 31 5.96 11.59 -1.90
N PHE A 32 5.42 11.84 -3.10
CA PHE A 32 4.40 10.98 -3.68
C PHE A 32 4.87 9.54 -3.88
N LEU A 33 6.08 9.35 -4.43
CA LEU A 33 6.66 8.02 -4.62
C LEU A 33 6.89 7.31 -3.29
N MET A 34 7.47 8.00 -2.29
CA MET A 34 7.68 7.42 -0.96
C MET A 34 6.37 7.01 -0.29
N ALA A 35 5.34 7.84 -0.39
CA ALA A 35 4.02 7.49 0.13
C ALA A 35 3.39 6.30 -0.60
N SER A 36 3.47 6.29 -1.93
CA SER A 36 2.90 5.21 -2.75
C SER A 36 3.65 3.89 -2.59
N VAL A 37 4.98 3.94 -2.52
CA VAL A 37 5.80 2.76 -2.20
C VAL A 37 5.52 2.29 -0.78
N GLY A 38 5.41 3.20 0.20
CA GLY A 38 5.05 2.85 1.58
C GLY A 38 3.62 2.31 1.74
N PHE A 39 2.73 2.63 0.82
CA PHE A 39 1.40 2.02 0.77
C PHE A 39 1.45 0.59 0.22
N ALA A 40 2.28 0.34 -0.79
CA ALA A 40 2.45 -0.98 -1.40
C ALA A 40 3.33 -1.89 -0.52
N VAL A 41 4.52 -1.43 -0.14
CA VAL A 41 5.46 -2.20 0.67
C VAL A 41 4.98 -2.34 2.11
N GLY A 42 4.68 -3.56 2.50
CA GLY A 42 4.17 -3.87 3.83
C GLY A 42 4.36 -5.34 4.21
N LEU A 43 3.52 -5.82 5.10
CA LEU A 43 3.50 -7.21 5.54
C LEU A 43 3.24 -8.20 4.40
N GLY A 44 2.59 -7.74 3.33
CA GLY A 44 2.38 -8.51 2.12
C GLY A 44 3.68 -8.99 1.47
N ASN A 45 4.69 -8.13 1.45
CA ASN A 45 6.00 -8.41 0.88
C ASN A 45 6.90 -9.16 1.86
N ILE A 46 6.99 -8.66 3.11
CA ILE A 46 7.97 -9.13 4.08
C ILE A 46 7.59 -10.49 4.69
N TRP A 47 6.29 -10.74 4.87
CA TRP A 47 5.79 -11.94 5.52
C TRP A 47 5.03 -12.86 4.57
N LYS A 48 3.97 -12.34 3.92
CA LYS A 48 3.06 -13.19 3.16
C LYS A 48 3.68 -13.73 1.88
N PHE A 49 4.45 -12.90 1.16
CA PHE A 49 5.06 -13.31 -0.11
C PHE A 49 6.03 -14.48 0.03
N PRO A 50 7.02 -14.48 0.96
CA PRO A 50 7.91 -15.62 1.15
C PRO A 50 7.16 -16.89 1.54
N TYR A 51 6.16 -16.78 2.42
CA TYR A 51 5.33 -17.92 2.83
C TYR A 51 4.57 -18.53 1.65
N VAL A 52 3.83 -17.70 0.90
CA VAL A 52 3.04 -18.17 -0.25
C VAL A 52 3.94 -18.71 -1.35
N THR A 53 5.11 -18.12 -1.57
CA THR A 53 6.12 -18.60 -2.53
C THR A 53 6.58 -20.01 -2.18
N GLY A 54 6.85 -20.29 -0.90
CA GLY A 54 7.25 -21.63 -0.43
C GLY A 54 6.20 -22.69 -0.65
N GLU A 55 4.95 -22.38 -0.34
CA GLU A 55 3.82 -23.30 -0.48
C GLU A 55 3.44 -23.58 -1.96
N ASN A 56 3.80 -22.71 -2.89
CA ASN A 56 3.30 -22.74 -4.27
C ASN A 56 4.36 -22.96 -5.36
N GLY A 57 5.51 -23.55 -5.02
CA GLY A 57 6.51 -23.99 -6.01
C GLY A 57 7.66 -23.02 -6.24
N GLY A 58 7.94 -22.15 -5.27
CA GLY A 58 9.15 -21.33 -5.26
C GLY A 58 9.26 -20.41 -6.48
N GLY A 59 10.38 -20.53 -7.22
CA GLY A 59 10.66 -19.68 -8.37
C GLY A 59 9.61 -19.73 -9.49
N ALA A 60 8.88 -20.82 -9.67
CA ALA A 60 7.80 -20.89 -10.65
C ALA A 60 6.62 -19.98 -10.27
N PHE A 61 6.26 -19.94 -8.98
CA PHE A 61 5.28 -18.99 -8.45
C PHE A 61 5.73 -17.55 -8.64
N VAL A 62 7.02 -17.25 -8.35
CA VAL A 62 7.61 -15.91 -8.54
C VAL A 62 7.45 -15.44 -9.98
N LEU A 63 7.72 -16.30 -10.97
CA LEU A 63 7.56 -15.95 -12.39
C LEU A 63 6.12 -15.58 -12.74
N ILE A 64 5.13 -16.37 -12.27
CA ILE A 64 3.72 -16.08 -12.52
C ILE A 64 3.30 -14.79 -11.80
N TYR A 65 3.74 -14.61 -10.55
CA TYR A 65 3.50 -13.39 -9.79
C TYR A 65 4.02 -12.16 -10.55
N LEU A 66 5.27 -12.18 -11.04
CA LEU A 66 5.85 -11.10 -11.82
C LEU A 66 5.05 -10.82 -13.10
N LEU A 67 4.65 -11.87 -13.82
CA LEU A 67 3.79 -11.72 -15.00
C LEU A 67 2.48 -11.01 -14.64
N CYS A 68 1.80 -11.41 -13.56
CA CYS A 68 0.56 -10.80 -13.10
C CYS A 68 0.75 -9.34 -12.64
N VAL A 69 1.83 -9.07 -11.89
CA VAL A 69 2.15 -7.72 -11.42
C VAL A 69 2.32 -6.75 -12.58
N PHE A 70 3.10 -7.13 -13.59
CA PHE A 70 3.40 -6.23 -14.71
C PHE A 70 2.27 -6.17 -15.75
N SER A 71 1.57 -7.28 -16.02
CA SER A 71 0.51 -7.31 -17.04
C SER A 71 -0.85 -6.80 -16.54
N ILE A 72 -1.16 -6.99 -15.27
CA ILE A 72 -2.46 -6.63 -14.68
C ILE A 72 -2.29 -5.53 -13.65
N GLY A 73 -1.35 -5.68 -12.72
CA GLY A 73 -1.16 -4.76 -11.59
C GLY A 73 -0.78 -3.35 -12.02
N VAL A 74 0.21 -3.20 -12.91
CA VAL A 74 0.66 -1.87 -13.40
C VAL A 74 -0.47 -1.13 -14.11
N PRO A 75 -1.21 -1.70 -15.09
CA PRO A 75 -2.32 -1.01 -15.71
C PRO A 75 -3.42 -0.57 -14.75
N ILE A 76 -3.79 -1.42 -13.78
CA ILE A 76 -4.80 -1.07 -12.77
C ILE A 76 -4.30 0.06 -11.87
N LEU A 77 -3.06 -0.02 -11.41
CA LEU A 77 -2.43 1.06 -10.62
C LEU A 77 -2.44 2.39 -11.37
N MET A 78 -2.08 2.37 -12.66
CA MET A 78 -2.14 3.57 -13.52
C MET A 78 -3.56 4.11 -13.64
N ALA A 79 -4.56 3.25 -13.80
CA ALA A 79 -5.96 3.64 -13.88
C ALA A 79 -6.45 4.28 -12.58
N GLU A 80 -6.13 3.69 -11.41
CA GLU A 80 -6.51 4.27 -10.12
C GLU A 80 -5.90 5.65 -9.91
N VAL A 81 -4.59 5.81 -10.14
CA VAL A 81 -3.92 7.10 -10.00
C VAL A 81 -4.50 8.13 -10.99
N LEU A 82 -4.83 7.71 -12.23
CA LEU A 82 -5.44 8.58 -13.23
C LEU A 82 -6.83 9.05 -12.80
N ILE A 83 -7.68 8.15 -12.33
CA ILE A 83 -9.03 8.46 -11.87
C ILE A 83 -8.96 9.42 -10.68
N GLY A 84 -8.08 9.14 -9.71
CA GLY A 84 -7.85 10.02 -8.57
C GLY A 84 -7.42 11.41 -9.01
N ARG A 85 -6.42 11.52 -9.90
CA ARG A 85 -5.90 12.80 -10.42
C ARG A 85 -6.92 13.60 -11.22
N ARG A 86 -7.82 12.93 -11.95
CA ARG A 86 -8.91 13.59 -12.68
C ARG A 86 -10.07 14.00 -11.78
N GLY A 87 -10.41 13.14 -10.82
CA GLY A 87 -11.53 13.35 -9.92
C GLY A 87 -11.25 14.37 -8.82
N GLN A 88 -10.03 14.38 -8.26
CA GLN A 88 -9.57 15.29 -7.18
C GLN A 88 -10.50 15.30 -5.96
N GLN A 89 -11.10 14.18 -5.66
CA GLN A 89 -12.06 13.98 -4.58
C GLN A 89 -11.85 12.60 -3.92
N SER A 90 -12.69 12.24 -2.96
CA SER A 90 -12.73 10.88 -2.43
C SER A 90 -12.98 9.86 -3.56
N PRO A 91 -12.56 8.61 -3.41
CA PRO A 91 -12.60 7.62 -4.48
C PRO A 91 -13.97 7.42 -5.12
N ASN A 92 -15.04 7.34 -4.33
CA ASN A 92 -16.41 7.20 -4.83
C ASN A 92 -16.87 8.42 -5.65
N VAL A 93 -16.53 9.64 -5.19
CA VAL A 93 -16.87 10.89 -5.90
C VAL A 93 -16.01 11.04 -7.15
N SER A 94 -14.73 10.71 -7.08
CA SER A 94 -13.81 10.73 -8.24
C SER A 94 -14.29 9.79 -9.34
N MET A 95 -14.72 8.58 -8.98
CA MET A 95 -15.30 7.62 -9.93
C MET A 95 -16.57 8.15 -10.59
N ALA A 96 -17.51 8.71 -9.80
CA ALA A 96 -18.73 9.32 -10.34
C ALA A 96 -18.42 10.48 -11.29
N ARG A 97 -17.53 11.38 -10.87
CA ARG A 97 -17.15 12.57 -11.63
C ARG A 97 -16.51 12.22 -12.98
N VAL A 98 -15.55 11.29 -12.96
CA VAL A 98 -14.88 10.85 -14.18
C VAL A 98 -15.86 10.09 -15.08
N ALA A 99 -16.72 9.24 -14.55
CA ALA A 99 -17.75 8.54 -15.31
C ALA A 99 -18.70 9.53 -16.01
N GLN A 100 -19.16 10.58 -15.32
CA GLN A 100 -19.99 11.62 -15.92
C GLN A 100 -19.27 12.41 -17.03
N GLN A 101 -17.99 12.73 -16.84
CA GLN A 101 -17.17 13.42 -17.85
C GLN A 101 -17.01 12.59 -19.13
N GLU A 102 -16.99 11.27 -19.02
CA GLU A 102 -16.87 10.33 -20.14
C GLU A 102 -18.24 9.84 -20.67
N GLY A 103 -19.35 10.41 -20.23
CA GLY A 103 -20.69 9.98 -20.63
C GLY A 103 -21.08 8.59 -20.14
N ALA A 104 -20.37 8.04 -19.16
CA ALA A 104 -20.62 6.73 -18.56
C ALA A 104 -21.63 6.82 -17.40
N SER A 105 -22.16 5.66 -16.99
CA SER A 105 -23.15 5.59 -15.92
C SER A 105 -22.60 6.12 -14.59
N PRO A 106 -23.34 6.98 -13.85
CA PRO A 106 -22.96 7.43 -12.51
C PRO A 106 -22.79 6.29 -11.51
N ARG A 107 -23.35 5.10 -11.78
CA ARG A 107 -23.24 3.93 -10.91
C ARG A 107 -21.78 3.46 -10.69
N TRP A 108 -20.83 3.94 -11.46
CA TRP A 108 -19.41 3.73 -11.23
C TRP A 108 -18.93 4.20 -9.85
N HIS A 109 -19.65 5.11 -9.18
CA HIS A 109 -19.36 5.47 -7.78
C HIS A 109 -19.37 4.26 -6.83
N LEU A 110 -20.17 3.21 -7.14
CA LEU A 110 -20.23 1.99 -6.33
C LEU A 110 -18.89 1.26 -6.28
N LEU A 111 -18.14 1.27 -7.39
CA LEU A 111 -16.79 0.67 -7.39
C LEU A 111 -15.85 1.41 -6.42
N GLY A 112 -15.89 2.75 -6.42
CA GLY A 112 -15.12 3.53 -5.44
C GLY A 112 -15.57 3.28 -4.00
N ALA A 113 -16.89 3.15 -3.77
CA ALA A 113 -17.43 2.86 -2.45
C ALA A 113 -17.03 1.44 -1.96
N THR A 114 -17.12 0.41 -2.81
CA THR A 114 -16.70 -0.95 -2.46
C THR A 114 -15.21 -1.02 -2.16
N SER A 115 -14.37 -0.31 -2.93
CA SER A 115 -12.93 -0.22 -2.66
C SER A 115 -12.64 0.42 -1.30
N MET A 116 -13.39 1.45 -0.90
CA MET A 116 -13.27 2.06 0.44
C MET A 116 -13.67 1.10 1.55
N VAL A 117 -14.73 0.32 1.36
CA VAL A 117 -15.14 -0.73 2.32
C VAL A 117 -14.06 -1.80 2.43
N THR A 118 -13.49 -2.24 1.31
CA THR A 118 -12.37 -3.18 1.31
C THR A 118 -11.18 -2.64 2.10
N ALA A 119 -10.79 -1.38 1.87
CA ALA A 119 -9.72 -0.73 2.63
C ALA A 119 -10.03 -0.68 4.14
N PHE A 120 -11.27 -0.39 4.51
CA PHE A 120 -11.69 -0.37 5.92
C PHE A 120 -11.59 -1.75 6.58
N LEU A 121 -12.04 -2.81 5.90
CA LEU A 121 -11.92 -4.18 6.41
C LEU A 121 -10.46 -4.61 6.58
N ILE A 122 -9.60 -4.24 5.62
CA ILE A 122 -8.17 -4.48 5.72
C ILE A 122 -7.56 -3.68 6.89
N LEU A 123 -7.94 -2.43 7.10
CA LEU A 123 -7.48 -1.61 8.21
C LEU A 123 -7.76 -2.29 9.58
N ILE A 124 -8.90 -2.93 9.75
CA ILE A 124 -9.23 -3.65 10.99
C ILE A 124 -8.17 -4.71 11.28
N ILE A 125 -7.87 -5.57 10.31
CA ILE A 125 -6.88 -6.65 10.46
C ILE A 125 -5.47 -6.07 10.68
N TYR A 126 -5.07 -5.10 9.88
CA TYR A 126 -3.74 -4.49 9.97
C TYR A 126 -3.52 -3.73 11.26
N SER A 127 -4.58 -3.15 11.84
CA SER A 127 -4.48 -2.47 13.13
C SER A 127 -4.13 -3.44 14.27
N VAL A 128 -4.70 -4.64 14.25
CA VAL A 128 -4.38 -5.69 15.23
C VAL A 128 -2.93 -6.14 15.06
N ILE A 129 -2.51 -6.41 13.81
CA ILE A 129 -1.13 -6.83 13.53
C ILE A 129 -0.14 -5.72 13.90
N ALA A 130 -0.45 -4.45 13.64
CA ALA A 130 0.37 -3.33 14.07
C ALA A 130 0.49 -3.26 15.59
N GLY A 131 -0.58 -3.56 16.33
CA GLY A 131 -0.56 -3.71 17.78
C GLY A 131 0.41 -4.82 18.23
N TRP A 132 0.38 -5.98 17.58
CA TRP A 132 1.34 -7.06 17.86
C TRP A 132 2.79 -6.62 17.61
N VAL A 133 3.05 -5.96 16.49
CA VAL A 133 4.40 -5.47 16.16
C VAL A 133 4.90 -4.49 17.22
N LEU A 134 4.07 -3.55 17.68
CA LEU A 134 4.44 -2.63 18.76
C LEU A 134 4.69 -3.36 20.09
N HIS A 135 3.89 -4.38 20.40
CA HIS A 135 4.11 -5.20 21.60
C HIS A 135 5.44 -5.98 21.53
N TYR A 136 5.72 -6.63 20.40
CA TYR A 136 6.99 -7.31 20.20
C TYR A 136 8.20 -6.36 20.16
N LEU A 137 8.03 -5.16 19.65
CA LEU A 137 9.06 -4.11 19.70
C LEU A 137 9.37 -3.72 21.16
N TRP A 138 8.33 -3.62 22.00
CA TRP A 138 8.51 -3.40 23.45
C TRP A 138 9.25 -4.55 24.10
N ILE A 139 8.88 -5.81 23.85
CA ILE A 139 9.56 -6.99 24.39
C ILE A 139 11.02 -7.03 23.93
N ALA A 140 11.29 -6.78 22.65
CA ALA A 140 12.64 -6.73 22.10
C ALA A 140 13.52 -5.68 22.79
N GLY A 141 12.95 -4.51 23.06
CA GLY A 141 13.67 -3.42 23.76
C GLY A 141 13.88 -3.66 25.25
N ALA A 142 12.94 -4.34 25.92
CA ALA A 142 12.98 -4.56 27.35
C ALA A 142 13.79 -5.81 27.76
N GLN A 143 13.71 -6.89 26.99
CA GLN A 143 14.25 -8.19 27.38
C GLN A 143 15.22 -8.77 26.34
N GLY A 144 15.15 -8.30 25.08
CA GLY A 144 15.81 -8.92 23.93
C GLY A 144 15.16 -10.26 23.55
N PHE A 145 15.65 -10.86 22.47
CA PHE A 145 15.24 -12.21 22.03
C PHE A 145 16.36 -13.25 22.18
N GLY A 146 17.46 -12.87 22.85
CA GLY A 146 18.61 -13.76 23.05
C GLY A 146 18.21 -15.00 23.86
N GLY A 147 18.47 -16.18 23.31
CA GLY A 147 18.18 -17.45 23.98
C GLY A 147 16.73 -17.93 23.90
N PHE A 148 15.86 -17.30 23.10
CA PHE A 148 14.51 -17.80 22.92
C PHE A 148 14.51 -19.10 22.12
N SER A 149 13.97 -20.16 22.72
CA SER A 149 13.69 -21.42 22.01
C SER A 149 12.42 -21.28 21.16
N GLN A 150 12.24 -22.18 20.21
CA GLN A 150 11.01 -22.25 19.41
C GLN A 150 9.75 -22.41 20.29
N SER A 151 9.83 -23.24 21.33
CA SER A 151 8.73 -23.45 22.27
C SER A 151 8.42 -22.17 23.06
N HIS A 152 9.44 -21.43 23.50
CA HIS A 152 9.26 -20.16 24.21
C HIS A 152 8.61 -19.11 23.31
N SER A 153 9.04 -18.99 22.05
CA SER A 153 8.45 -18.06 21.09
C SER A 153 6.99 -18.40 20.78
N ALA A 154 6.66 -19.69 20.65
CA ALA A 154 5.29 -20.14 20.46
C ALA A 154 4.39 -19.84 21.66
N ALA A 155 4.90 -20.09 22.89
CA ALA A 155 4.18 -19.78 24.12
C ALA A 155 3.92 -18.27 24.25
N LEU A 156 4.94 -17.45 23.99
CA LEU A 156 4.81 -15.98 24.02
C LEU A 156 3.71 -15.49 23.05
N PHE A 157 3.65 -16.04 21.84
CA PHE A 157 2.61 -15.68 20.88
C PHE A 157 1.23 -16.15 21.35
N ALA A 158 1.11 -17.33 21.92
CA ALA A 158 -0.13 -17.83 22.49
C ALA A 158 -0.63 -16.94 23.64
N ASP A 159 0.27 -16.48 24.51
CA ASP A 159 -0.06 -15.57 25.61
C ASP A 159 -0.56 -14.20 25.10
N VAL A 160 0.03 -13.67 24.02
CA VAL A 160 -0.46 -12.44 23.38
C VAL A 160 -1.88 -12.63 22.88
N LEU A 161 -2.18 -13.75 22.22
CA LEU A 161 -3.52 -14.06 21.70
C LEU A 161 -4.54 -14.33 22.83
N ALA A 162 -4.10 -14.90 23.95
CA ALA A 162 -4.95 -15.18 25.10
C ALA A 162 -5.29 -13.96 25.96
N SER A 163 -4.67 -12.80 25.68
CA SER A 163 -4.84 -11.58 26.49
C SER A 163 -5.59 -10.48 25.72
N PRO A 164 -6.94 -10.50 25.66
CA PRO A 164 -7.72 -9.54 24.87
C PRO A 164 -7.49 -8.08 25.28
N VAL A 165 -7.35 -7.81 26.57
CA VAL A 165 -7.11 -6.45 27.08
C VAL A 165 -5.78 -5.92 26.62
N ASN A 166 -4.72 -6.73 26.66
CA ASN A 166 -3.41 -6.36 26.18
C ASN A 166 -3.40 -6.14 24.66
N MET A 167 -4.07 -7.01 23.90
CA MET A 167 -4.26 -6.84 22.46
C MET A 167 -4.98 -5.53 22.13
N LEU A 168 -6.07 -5.21 22.83
CA LEU A 168 -6.81 -3.97 22.63
C LEU A 168 -5.97 -2.74 22.96
N ALA A 169 -5.16 -2.78 24.02
CA ALA A 169 -4.31 -1.67 24.41
C ALA A 169 -3.26 -1.35 23.33
N TRP A 170 -2.54 -2.36 22.83
CA TRP A 170 -1.54 -2.18 21.77
C TRP A 170 -2.16 -1.82 20.42
N THR A 171 -3.30 -2.41 20.06
CA THR A 171 -4.07 -2.05 18.87
C THR A 171 -4.56 -0.61 18.96
N GLY A 172 -5.08 -0.21 20.13
CA GLY A 172 -5.51 1.16 20.41
C GLY A 172 -4.35 2.16 20.28
N LEU A 173 -3.16 1.81 20.77
CA LEU A 173 -1.96 2.64 20.61
C LEU A 173 -1.57 2.78 19.14
N ALA A 174 -1.57 1.70 18.36
CA ALA A 174 -1.29 1.73 16.92
C ALA A 174 -2.29 2.62 16.17
N LEU A 175 -3.58 2.49 16.47
CA LEU A 175 -4.63 3.34 15.90
C LEU A 175 -4.48 4.80 16.30
N ALA A 176 -4.13 5.09 17.56
CA ALA A 176 -3.91 6.45 18.03
C ALA A 176 -2.73 7.11 17.29
N ILE A 177 -1.60 6.42 17.13
CA ILE A 177 -0.46 6.91 16.35
C ILE A 177 -0.88 7.19 14.90
N THR A 178 -1.60 6.27 14.28
CA THR A 178 -2.10 6.42 12.91
C THR A 178 -3.05 7.62 12.80
N ALA A 179 -4.00 7.76 13.74
CA ALA A 179 -4.96 8.86 13.76
C ALA A 179 -4.28 10.22 13.92
N VAL A 180 -3.25 10.33 14.74
CA VAL A 180 -2.46 11.56 14.89
C VAL A 180 -1.74 11.93 13.58
N ILE A 181 -1.10 10.95 12.94
CA ILE A 181 -0.39 11.17 11.66
C ILE A 181 -1.38 11.61 10.56
N VAL A 182 -2.49 10.89 10.41
CA VAL A 182 -3.49 11.19 9.37
C VAL A 182 -4.22 12.48 9.68
N GLY A 183 -4.56 12.72 10.94
CA GLY A 183 -5.24 13.93 11.41
C GLY A 183 -4.42 15.21 11.22
N ALA A 184 -3.08 15.11 11.21
CA ALA A 184 -2.21 16.23 10.86
C ALA A 184 -2.24 16.60 9.36
N GLY A 185 -2.98 15.81 8.53
CA GLY A 185 -3.19 16.03 7.10
C GLY A 185 -2.04 15.56 6.22
N LEU A 186 -2.19 15.81 4.90
CA LEU A 186 -1.27 15.27 3.89
C LEU A 186 0.18 15.72 4.13
N GLN A 187 0.41 17.02 4.18
CA GLN A 187 1.78 17.58 4.15
C GLN A 187 2.50 17.52 5.50
N ARG A 188 1.78 17.76 6.60
CA ARG A 188 2.37 17.79 7.95
C ARG A 188 2.40 16.42 8.61
N GLY A 189 1.46 15.55 8.25
CA GLY A 189 1.33 14.20 8.79
C GLY A 189 1.95 13.17 7.86
N ILE A 190 1.24 12.80 6.80
CA ILE A 190 1.57 11.67 5.94
C ILE A 190 2.93 11.88 5.25
N GLU A 191 3.15 13.02 4.57
CA GLU A 191 4.43 13.28 3.87
C GLU A 191 5.62 13.23 4.83
N ARG A 192 5.48 13.86 6.01
CA ARG A 192 6.56 13.88 7.00
C ARG A 192 6.87 12.48 7.53
N ALA A 193 5.82 11.70 7.83
CA ALA A 193 5.99 10.33 8.31
C ALA A 193 6.68 9.46 7.28
N VAL A 194 6.20 9.44 6.02
CA VAL A 194 6.78 8.58 4.97
C VAL A 194 8.19 9.01 4.57
N THR A 195 8.51 10.31 4.60
CA THR A 195 9.86 10.80 4.29
C THR A 195 10.91 10.29 5.28
N VAL A 196 10.52 9.98 6.52
CA VAL A 196 11.41 9.43 7.54
C VAL A 196 11.33 7.91 7.59
N LEU A 197 10.12 7.36 7.65
CA LEU A 197 9.91 5.93 7.89
C LEU A 197 10.29 5.07 6.68
N MET A 198 10.07 5.54 5.45
CA MET A 198 10.41 4.75 4.27
C MET A 198 11.92 4.56 4.06
N PRO A 199 12.76 5.61 4.10
CA PRO A 199 14.20 5.40 4.07
C PRO A 199 14.71 4.52 5.21
N LEU A 200 14.17 4.69 6.43
CA LEU A 200 14.51 3.84 7.57
C LEU A 200 14.16 2.38 7.31
N LEU A 201 12.97 2.09 6.77
CA LEU A 201 12.58 0.73 6.39
C LEU A 201 13.56 0.12 5.38
N PHE A 202 13.91 0.85 4.31
CA PHE A 202 14.85 0.34 3.32
C PHE A 202 16.25 0.08 3.90
N ILE A 203 16.73 0.97 4.77
CA ILE A 203 18.01 0.77 5.46
C ILE A 203 17.95 -0.50 6.32
N LEU A 204 16.90 -0.69 7.10
CA LEU A 204 16.73 -1.86 7.94
C LEU A 204 16.63 -3.15 7.10
N LEU A 205 15.90 -3.13 5.97
CA LEU A 205 15.83 -4.27 5.06
C LEU A 205 17.20 -4.63 4.49
N VAL A 206 17.97 -3.64 4.03
CA VAL A 206 19.34 -3.87 3.51
C VAL A 206 20.24 -4.47 4.60
N VAL A 207 20.19 -3.95 5.83
CA VAL A 207 20.95 -4.49 6.96
C VAL A 207 20.54 -5.94 7.23
N MET A 208 19.24 -6.25 7.22
CA MET A 208 18.75 -7.63 7.42
C MET A 208 19.18 -8.57 6.29
N VAL A 209 19.14 -8.13 5.04
CA VAL A 209 19.60 -8.92 3.89
C VAL A 209 21.10 -9.21 4.01
N ILE A 210 21.92 -8.21 4.35
CA ILE A 210 23.36 -8.41 4.56
C ILE A 210 23.60 -9.39 5.72
N TYR A 211 22.88 -9.23 6.83
CA TYR A 211 22.99 -10.14 7.96
C TYR A 211 22.60 -11.57 7.58
N ALA A 212 21.48 -11.76 6.89
CA ALA A 212 21.03 -13.06 6.42
C ALA A 212 22.00 -13.69 5.42
N ALA A 213 22.61 -12.91 4.54
CA ALA A 213 23.59 -13.38 3.58
C ALA A 213 24.90 -13.87 4.25
N VAL A 214 25.30 -13.22 5.35
CA VAL A 214 26.53 -13.60 6.09
C VAL A 214 26.29 -14.74 7.07
N SER A 215 25.11 -14.78 7.71
CA SER A 215 24.81 -15.72 8.81
C SER A 215 23.99 -16.94 8.38
N GLY A 216 23.37 -16.90 7.19
CA GLY A 216 22.50 -17.93 6.64
C GLY A 216 23.09 -18.63 5.41
N ASP A 217 22.29 -19.51 4.81
CA ASP A 217 22.60 -20.11 3.50
C ASP A 217 21.97 -19.28 2.36
N PHE A 218 22.70 -18.26 1.94
CA PHE A 218 22.26 -17.36 0.87
C PHE A 218 22.06 -18.08 -0.47
N SER A 219 22.89 -19.10 -0.75
CA SER A 219 22.77 -19.90 -1.96
C SER A 219 21.45 -20.67 -2.01
N GLN A 220 21.05 -21.27 -0.89
CA GLN A 220 19.79 -21.96 -0.77
C GLN A 220 18.58 -21.00 -0.88
N ALA A 221 18.69 -19.80 -0.30
CA ALA A 221 17.65 -18.77 -0.40
C ALA A 221 17.46 -18.31 -1.87
N LEU A 222 18.54 -18.07 -2.60
CA LEU A 222 18.48 -17.76 -4.04
C LEU A 222 17.89 -18.92 -4.85
N ALA A 223 18.30 -20.15 -4.56
CA ALA A 223 17.74 -21.32 -5.23
C ALA A 223 16.25 -21.46 -4.97
N PHE A 224 15.79 -21.20 -3.75
CA PHE A 224 14.37 -21.19 -3.39
C PHE A 224 13.55 -20.16 -4.18
N LEU A 225 14.07 -18.92 -4.32
CA LEU A 225 13.37 -17.84 -5.00
C LEU A 225 13.41 -17.96 -6.54
N PHE A 226 14.51 -18.48 -7.09
CA PHE A 226 14.75 -18.40 -8.53
C PHE A 226 14.82 -19.74 -9.24
N ARG A 227 14.87 -20.87 -8.53
CA ARG A 227 14.78 -22.20 -9.15
C ARG A 227 13.31 -22.58 -9.38
N PRO A 228 12.81 -22.59 -10.62
CA PRO A 228 11.39 -22.86 -10.85
C PRO A 228 11.08 -24.34 -10.75
N ASP A 229 10.06 -24.70 -10.00
CA ASP A 229 9.44 -26.02 -9.98
C ASP A 229 8.05 -25.95 -10.62
N PHE A 230 8.02 -26.11 -11.93
CA PHE A 230 6.78 -26.05 -12.70
C PHE A 230 5.84 -27.25 -12.42
N GLY A 231 6.35 -28.34 -11.81
CA GLY A 231 5.54 -29.50 -11.45
C GLY A 231 4.53 -29.20 -10.33
N LYS A 232 4.76 -28.15 -9.56
CA LYS A 232 3.86 -27.70 -8.49
C LYS A 232 2.82 -26.67 -8.95
N LEU A 233 2.87 -26.24 -10.20
CA LEU A 233 1.93 -25.24 -10.70
C LEU A 233 0.57 -25.90 -10.98
N THR A 234 -0.45 -25.32 -10.38
CA THR A 234 -1.86 -25.66 -10.59
C THR A 234 -2.66 -24.41 -10.97
N ALA A 235 -3.90 -24.58 -11.43
CA ALA A 235 -4.81 -23.46 -11.62
C ALA A 235 -5.02 -22.66 -10.31
N GLY A 236 -5.01 -23.33 -9.16
CA GLY A 236 -5.04 -22.70 -7.83
C GLY A 236 -3.81 -21.81 -7.58
N THR A 237 -2.62 -22.29 -7.92
CA THR A 237 -1.36 -21.51 -7.79
C THR A 237 -1.42 -20.22 -8.62
N ILE A 238 -1.96 -20.27 -9.84
CA ILE A 238 -2.12 -19.08 -10.68
C ILE A 238 -3.09 -18.09 -10.03
N LEU A 239 -4.22 -18.56 -9.50
CA LEU A 239 -5.18 -17.69 -8.81
C LEU A 239 -4.57 -17.05 -7.57
N ILE A 240 -3.78 -17.80 -6.80
CA ILE A 240 -3.05 -17.28 -5.63
C ILE A 240 -2.03 -16.22 -6.08
N ALA A 241 -1.32 -16.43 -7.18
CA ALA A 241 -0.35 -15.46 -7.70
C ALA A 241 -1.03 -14.15 -8.16
N VAL A 242 -2.19 -14.24 -8.83
CA VAL A 242 -3.02 -13.06 -9.15
C VAL A 242 -3.44 -12.33 -7.88
N GLY A 243 -3.98 -13.05 -6.91
CA GLY A 243 -4.39 -12.48 -5.62
C GLY A 243 -3.23 -11.83 -4.87
N GLN A 244 -2.05 -12.46 -4.88
CA GLN A 244 -0.85 -11.91 -4.27
C GLN A 244 -0.37 -10.64 -5.00
N ALA A 245 -0.45 -10.59 -6.33
CA ALA A 245 -0.09 -9.41 -7.10
C ALA A 245 -1.00 -8.20 -6.78
N PHE A 246 -2.31 -8.42 -6.67
CA PHE A 246 -3.26 -7.38 -6.26
C PHE A 246 -3.00 -6.90 -4.84
N PHE A 247 -2.76 -7.83 -3.93
CA PHE A 247 -2.55 -7.54 -2.52
C PHE A 247 -1.24 -6.79 -2.28
N SER A 248 -0.15 -7.19 -2.95
CA SER A 248 1.18 -6.58 -2.82
C SER A 248 1.16 -5.11 -3.22
N ILE A 249 0.64 -4.80 -4.42
CA ILE A 249 0.61 -3.42 -4.92
C ILE A 249 -0.47 -2.57 -4.24
N GLY A 250 -1.44 -3.22 -3.58
CA GLY A 250 -2.55 -2.54 -2.92
C GLY A 250 -3.58 -1.93 -3.87
N VAL A 251 -3.77 -2.52 -5.07
CA VAL A 251 -4.81 -2.09 -6.01
C VAL A 251 -6.19 -2.56 -5.57
N ALA A 252 -7.24 -1.93 -6.07
CA ALA A 252 -8.65 -2.12 -5.72
C ALA A 252 -9.02 -1.75 -4.26
N MET A 253 -8.13 -1.06 -3.54
CA MET A 253 -8.36 -0.58 -2.17
C MET A 253 -8.54 0.94 -2.08
N ALA A 254 -8.72 1.63 -3.20
CA ALA A 254 -8.90 3.08 -3.30
C ALA A 254 -7.71 3.94 -2.80
N GLY A 255 -6.66 3.35 -2.26
CA GLY A 255 -5.51 4.06 -1.72
C GLY A 255 -4.76 4.85 -2.79
N MET A 256 -4.45 4.22 -3.92
CA MET A 256 -3.77 4.87 -5.04
C MET A 256 -4.66 5.90 -5.75
N MET A 257 -5.97 5.70 -5.73
CA MET A 257 -6.93 6.70 -6.19
C MET A 257 -6.91 7.94 -5.27
N THR A 258 -6.86 7.73 -3.96
CA THR A 258 -6.73 8.80 -2.97
C THR A 258 -5.42 9.57 -3.14
N TYR A 259 -4.28 8.88 -3.28
CA TYR A 259 -2.99 9.53 -3.49
C TYR A 259 -2.89 10.25 -4.83
N GLY A 260 -3.51 9.68 -5.86
CA GLY A 260 -3.66 10.28 -7.18
C GLY A 260 -4.42 11.60 -7.17
N ALA A 261 -5.41 11.76 -6.28
CA ALA A 261 -6.19 12.98 -6.16
C ALA A 261 -5.33 14.22 -5.79
N TYR A 262 -4.21 13.99 -5.12
CA TYR A 262 -3.24 15.05 -4.75
C TYR A 262 -2.05 15.14 -5.70
N LEU A 263 -2.04 14.38 -6.83
CA LEU A 263 -0.91 14.32 -7.75
C LEU A 263 -0.93 15.48 -8.74
N PRO A 264 0.14 16.30 -8.83
CA PRO A 264 0.26 17.36 -9.81
C PRO A 264 0.19 16.84 -11.26
N LYS A 265 -0.37 17.65 -12.17
CA LYS A 265 -0.57 17.28 -13.59
C LYS A 265 0.75 16.96 -14.32
N GLN A 266 1.84 17.58 -13.91
CA GLN A 266 3.17 17.44 -14.53
C GLN A 266 3.84 16.10 -14.25
N VAL A 267 3.39 15.37 -13.22
CA VAL A 267 3.99 14.09 -12.86
C VAL A 267 3.50 12.97 -13.79
N SER A 268 4.44 12.24 -14.40
CA SER A 268 4.12 11.10 -15.26
C SER A 268 3.57 9.93 -14.44
N ILE A 269 2.32 9.53 -14.70
CA ILE A 269 1.69 8.39 -14.01
C ILE A 269 2.42 7.10 -14.36
N GLY A 270 2.69 6.83 -15.63
CA GLY A 270 3.32 5.58 -16.06
C GLY A 270 4.69 5.35 -15.44
N ARG A 271 5.55 6.40 -15.43
CA ARG A 271 6.86 6.30 -14.76
C ARG A 271 6.73 6.10 -13.25
N SER A 272 5.75 6.74 -12.63
CA SER A 272 5.52 6.59 -11.19
C SER A 272 4.98 5.21 -10.85
N ALA A 273 4.00 4.70 -11.58
CA ALA A 273 3.45 3.36 -11.40
C ALA A 273 4.53 2.29 -11.56
N LEU A 274 5.36 2.38 -12.61
CA LEU A 274 6.45 1.44 -12.81
C LEU A 274 7.47 1.49 -11.65
N MET A 275 7.83 2.67 -11.17
CA MET A 275 8.76 2.81 -10.04
C MET A 275 8.18 2.25 -8.74
N ILE A 276 6.88 2.46 -8.49
CA ILE A 276 6.20 1.91 -7.30
C ILE A 276 6.23 0.38 -7.36
N VAL A 277 5.82 -0.19 -8.50
CA VAL A 277 5.78 -1.64 -8.68
C VAL A 277 7.16 -2.28 -8.62
N LEU A 278 8.18 -1.66 -9.22
CA LEU A 278 9.56 -2.15 -9.14
C LEU A 278 10.08 -2.13 -7.69
N ALA A 279 9.82 -1.05 -6.95
CA ALA A 279 10.22 -0.97 -5.53
C ALA A 279 9.49 -1.99 -4.67
N ASP A 280 8.18 -2.18 -4.88
CA ASP A 280 7.36 -3.19 -4.21
C ASP A 280 7.88 -4.61 -4.48
N THR A 281 8.11 -4.93 -5.75
CA THR A 281 8.63 -6.24 -6.17
C THR A 281 10.04 -6.51 -5.63
N LEU A 282 10.90 -5.48 -5.62
CA LEU A 282 12.26 -5.62 -5.07
C LEU A 282 12.25 -5.96 -3.57
N VAL A 283 11.28 -5.42 -2.82
CA VAL A 283 11.13 -5.75 -1.40
C VAL A 283 10.50 -7.12 -1.19
N ALA A 284 9.66 -7.58 -2.11
CA ALA A 284 9.05 -8.91 -2.03
C ALA A 284 10.05 -10.05 -2.29
N LEU A 285 11.04 -9.82 -3.16
CA LEU A 285 12.10 -10.76 -3.53
C LEU A 285 13.31 -10.69 -2.60
#